data_4308ac7cbca583adb668debd5a7890d2
#
_entry.id   4308ac7cbca583adb668debd5a7890d2
#
_cell.length_a   1.000
_cell.length_b   1.000
_cell.length_c   1.000
_cell.angle_alpha   90.00
_cell.angle_beta   90.00
_cell.angle_gamma   90.00
#
_symmetry.space_group_name_H-M   'P 1'
#
loop_
_entity.id
_entity.type
_entity.pdbx_description
1 polymer ?
#
loop_
_entity_poly.entity_id
_entity_poly.type
_entity_poly.pdbx_seq_one_letter_code
_entity_poly.pdbx_strand_id
1 'polypeptide(L)'
;MRRSAKLIAILMVAPYRAALFRHGVAATVEHEEALGALKLRTVVDVGANRGQFALFALHTFPAARIVSLEPLAVPAARFRRVFAKERRVTLHHAALGPETGQSTMHVSGHDDSSSLLPITATQGQLFRGTNEVRTETVRTGPLSEFLDGSSIEEPALLKLDVQGYELEALRACGELLDKFAYVCAEGSFIELYEGQVLADDLVAWLRERGYELARSYGALSDKHGRTIQTDMLFKRSEDRQRGTSQ
;
A
#
# COMPACT_ATOMS: atom_id res chain seq x y z
N MET A 1 -13.24 -4.76 11.02
CA MET A 1 -14.04 -6.00 10.72
C MET A 1 -13.62 -7.13 11.66
N ARG A 2 -14.54 -7.96 12.20
CA ARG A 2 -14.17 -9.11 13.06
C ARG A 2 -13.49 -10.20 12.21
N ARG A 3 -12.52 -10.94 12.78
CA ARG A 3 -11.74 -11.99 12.06
C ARG A 3 -12.63 -13.03 11.37
N SER A 4 -13.73 -13.44 12.01
CA SER A 4 -14.71 -14.38 11.44
C SER A 4 -15.44 -13.82 10.20
N ALA A 5 -15.81 -12.54 10.22
CA ALA A 5 -16.44 -11.89 9.08
C ALA A 5 -15.46 -11.73 7.90
N LYS A 6 -14.19 -11.43 8.16
CA LYS A 6 -13.13 -11.39 7.13
C LYS A 6 -12.96 -12.75 6.46
N LEU A 7 -12.91 -13.83 7.26
CA LEU A 7 -12.77 -15.19 6.71
C LEU A 7 -13.97 -15.58 5.84
N ILE A 8 -15.19 -15.28 6.29
CA ILE A 8 -16.41 -15.54 5.50
C ILE A 8 -16.36 -14.80 4.17
N ALA A 9 -16.05 -13.49 4.17
CA ALA A 9 -15.94 -12.69 2.93
C ALA A 9 -14.93 -13.29 1.96
N ILE A 10 -13.76 -13.73 2.45
CA ILE A 10 -12.74 -14.38 1.62
C ILE A 10 -13.26 -15.71 1.04
N LEU A 11 -13.95 -16.52 1.82
CA LEU A 11 -14.45 -17.82 1.38
C LEU A 11 -15.61 -17.72 0.39
N MET A 12 -16.39 -16.64 0.41
CA MET A 12 -17.51 -16.42 -0.52
C MET A 12 -17.03 -16.04 -1.94
N VAL A 13 -15.81 -15.50 -2.10
CA VAL A 13 -15.27 -15.06 -3.38
C VAL A 13 -14.32 -16.11 -3.92
N ALA A 14 -14.67 -16.73 -5.04
CA ALA A 14 -13.91 -17.87 -5.61
C ALA A 14 -12.42 -17.58 -5.85
N PRO A 15 -11.99 -16.44 -6.44
CA PRO A 15 -10.59 -16.08 -6.59
C PRO A 15 -9.85 -15.96 -5.24
N TYR A 16 -10.47 -15.35 -4.23
CA TYR A 16 -9.87 -15.19 -2.89
C TYR A 16 -9.69 -16.55 -2.20
N ARG A 17 -10.71 -17.39 -2.28
CA ARG A 17 -10.67 -18.76 -1.74
C ARG A 17 -9.57 -19.58 -2.43
N ALA A 18 -9.43 -19.48 -3.74
CA ALA A 18 -8.39 -20.18 -4.50
C ALA A 18 -6.98 -19.71 -4.10
N ALA A 19 -6.76 -18.41 -3.94
CA ALA A 19 -5.49 -17.84 -3.51
C ALA A 19 -5.14 -18.27 -2.07
N LEU A 20 -6.13 -18.26 -1.16
CA LEU A 20 -5.94 -18.70 0.21
C LEU A 20 -5.50 -20.17 0.29
N PHE A 21 -6.22 -21.09 -0.36
CA PHE A 21 -5.94 -22.53 -0.26
C PHE A 21 -4.70 -22.98 -1.06
N ARG A 22 -4.43 -22.36 -2.21
CA ARG A 22 -3.29 -22.75 -3.08
C ARG A 22 -1.99 -22.06 -2.70
N HIS A 23 -2.06 -20.84 -2.20
CA HIS A 23 -0.88 -19.99 -2.02
C HIS A 23 -0.75 -19.43 -0.59
N GLY A 24 -1.76 -19.64 0.28
CA GLY A 24 -1.77 -19.07 1.63
C GLY A 24 -1.88 -17.55 1.63
N VAL A 25 -2.54 -16.95 0.61
CA VAL A 25 -2.69 -15.50 0.47
C VAL A 25 -4.16 -15.13 0.62
N ALA A 26 -4.45 -14.31 1.63
CA ALA A 26 -5.78 -13.81 1.93
C ALA A 26 -5.95 -12.39 1.36
N ALA A 27 -7.04 -12.13 0.64
CA ALA A 27 -7.33 -10.78 0.14
C ALA A 27 -7.62 -9.80 1.30
N THR A 28 -7.27 -8.53 1.12
CA THR A 28 -7.51 -7.44 2.08
C THR A 28 -8.93 -6.88 1.93
N VAL A 29 -9.92 -7.70 2.28
CA VAL A 29 -11.36 -7.36 2.15
C VAL A 29 -11.81 -6.21 3.07
N GLU A 30 -10.98 -5.78 4.00
CA GLU A 30 -11.18 -4.61 4.87
C GLU A 30 -11.28 -3.29 4.10
N HIS A 31 -10.69 -3.22 2.90
CA HIS A 31 -10.76 -2.04 2.04
C HIS A 31 -12.10 -1.89 1.30
N GLU A 32 -12.96 -2.92 1.29
CA GLU A 32 -14.23 -2.92 0.53
C GLU A 32 -15.12 -1.74 0.89
N GLU A 33 -15.26 -1.43 2.18
CA GLU A 33 -16.10 -0.33 2.65
C GLU A 33 -15.64 1.05 2.17
N ALA A 34 -14.32 1.26 2.06
CA ALA A 34 -13.75 2.54 1.67
C ALA A 34 -13.56 2.66 0.15
N LEU A 35 -13.17 1.58 -0.51
CA LEU A 35 -12.74 1.60 -1.90
C LEU A 35 -13.73 0.95 -2.86
N GLY A 36 -14.62 0.07 -2.40
CA GLY A 36 -15.48 -0.77 -3.26
C GLY A 36 -16.39 -0.02 -4.23
N ALA A 37 -16.77 1.22 -3.90
CA ALA A 37 -17.60 2.07 -4.78
C ALA A 37 -16.82 2.80 -5.87
N LEU A 38 -15.48 2.81 -5.81
CA LEU A 38 -14.64 3.50 -6.79
C LEU A 38 -14.69 2.79 -8.15
N LYS A 39 -14.48 3.56 -9.23
CA LYS A 39 -14.40 3.05 -10.59
C LYS A 39 -13.00 3.35 -11.13
N LEU A 40 -12.07 2.44 -10.84
CA LEU A 40 -10.66 2.64 -11.16
C LEU A 40 -10.26 1.99 -12.49
N ARG A 41 -9.32 2.62 -13.19
CA ARG A 41 -8.67 2.14 -14.40
C ARG A 41 -7.23 1.69 -14.15
N THR A 42 -6.56 2.34 -13.19
CA THR A 42 -5.21 1.98 -12.76
C THR A 42 -5.13 1.92 -11.23
N VAL A 43 -4.44 0.91 -10.72
CA VAL A 43 -4.07 0.79 -9.32
C VAL A 43 -2.55 0.60 -9.24
N VAL A 44 -1.88 1.45 -8.49
CA VAL A 44 -0.47 1.27 -8.12
C VAL A 44 -0.43 0.87 -6.65
N ASP A 45 0.10 -0.33 -6.38
CA ASP A 45 0.15 -0.97 -5.06
C ASP A 45 1.60 -1.06 -4.58
N VAL A 46 2.00 -0.14 -3.70
CA VAL A 46 3.36 -0.04 -3.16
C VAL A 46 3.42 -0.71 -1.79
N GLY A 47 4.35 -1.66 -1.63
CA GLY A 47 4.39 -2.57 -0.50
C GLY A 47 3.39 -3.72 -0.69
N ALA A 48 3.41 -4.32 -1.89
CA ALA A 48 2.39 -5.30 -2.29
C ALA A 48 2.47 -6.64 -1.56
N ASN A 49 3.56 -6.89 -0.84
CA ASN A 49 3.82 -8.14 -0.12
C ASN A 49 3.50 -9.37 -1.00
N ARG A 50 2.66 -10.28 -0.56
CA ARG A 50 2.25 -11.48 -1.29
C ARG A 50 1.10 -11.25 -2.28
N GLY A 51 0.62 -10.00 -2.43
CA GLY A 51 -0.45 -9.59 -3.33
C GLY A 51 -1.84 -9.61 -2.71
N GLN A 52 -1.94 -9.42 -1.41
CA GLN A 52 -3.22 -9.41 -0.69
C GLN A 52 -4.14 -8.30 -1.22
N PHE A 53 -3.58 -7.07 -1.39
CA PHE A 53 -4.33 -5.94 -1.94
C PHE A 53 -4.57 -6.10 -3.45
N ALA A 54 -3.60 -6.59 -4.20
CA ALA A 54 -3.77 -6.86 -5.63
C ALA A 54 -4.90 -7.87 -5.91
N LEU A 55 -5.10 -8.89 -5.04
CA LEU A 55 -6.25 -9.81 -5.12
C LEU A 55 -7.58 -9.08 -4.93
N PHE A 56 -7.65 -8.22 -3.91
CA PHE A 56 -8.82 -7.38 -3.67
C PHE A 56 -9.10 -6.48 -4.88
N ALA A 57 -8.09 -5.75 -5.35
CA ALA A 57 -8.21 -4.82 -6.46
C ALA A 57 -8.67 -5.48 -7.78
N LEU A 58 -8.15 -6.67 -8.10
CA LEU A 58 -8.56 -7.44 -9.28
C LEU A 58 -10.04 -7.79 -9.29
N HIS A 59 -10.59 -8.11 -8.14
CA HIS A 59 -11.99 -8.48 -8.01
C HIS A 59 -12.89 -7.25 -8.01
N THR A 60 -12.51 -6.24 -7.23
CA THR A 60 -13.32 -5.03 -7.00
C THR A 60 -13.29 -4.09 -8.21
N PHE A 61 -12.16 -4.03 -8.93
CA PHE A 61 -11.96 -3.15 -10.07
C PHE A 61 -11.67 -3.94 -11.36
N PRO A 62 -12.69 -4.56 -11.96
CA PRO A 62 -12.48 -5.49 -13.10
C PRO A 62 -11.89 -4.83 -14.34
N ALA A 63 -12.00 -3.50 -14.48
CA ALA A 63 -11.42 -2.73 -15.57
C ALA A 63 -10.00 -2.20 -15.27
N ALA A 64 -9.50 -2.36 -14.04
CA ALA A 64 -8.22 -1.78 -13.66
C ALA A 64 -7.03 -2.66 -14.07
N ARG A 65 -5.96 -1.99 -14.52
CA ARG A 65 -4.59 -2.51 -14.53
C ARG A 65 -3.98 -2.30 -13.15
N ILE A 66 -3.23 -3.28 -12.67
CA ILE A 66 -2.58 -3.24 -11.35
C ILE A 66 -1.07 -3.30 -11.55
N VAL A 67 -0.35 -2.33 -11.00
CA VAL A 67 1.10 -2.27 -10.97
C VAL A 67 1.53 -2.31 -9.52
N SER A 68 2.26 -3.34 -9.15
CA SER A 68 2.67 -3.59 -7.76
C SER A 68 4.18 -3.47 -7.62
N LEU A 69 4.64 -2.95 -6.48
CA LEU A 69 6.04 -2.90 -6.08
C LEU A 69 6.22 -3.68 -4.77
N GLU A 70 7.18 -4.60 -4.73
CA GLU A 70 7.53 -5.39 -3.55
C GLU A 70 9.03 -5.66 -3.53
N PRO A 71 9.77 -5.15 -2.53
CA PRO A 71 11.23 -5.28 -2.48
C PRO A 71 11.74 -6.63 -1.98
N LEU A 72 10.99 -7.34 -1.11
CA LEU A 72 11.46 -8.57 -0.52
C LEU A 72 11.28 -9.78 -1.44
N ALA A 73 12.34 -10.57 -1.61
CA ALA A 73 12.37 -11.67 -2.57
C ALA A 73 11.32 -12.78 -2.28
N VAL A 74 11.09 -13.10 -1.00
CA VAL A 74 10.17 -14.17 -0.61
C VAL A 74 8.71 -13.78 -0.86
N PRO A 75 8.21 -12.61 -0.41
CA PRO A 75 6.88 -12.12 -0.78
C PRO A 75 6.71 -11.98 -2.30
N ALA A 76 7.65 -11.35 -2.99
CA ALA A 76 7.60 -11.17 -4.45
C ALA A 76 7.51 -12.49 -5.22
N ALA A 77 8.24 -13.53 -4.80
CA ALA A 77 8.14 -14.86 -5.39
C ALA A 77 6.75 -15.49 -5.19
N ARG A 78 6.12 -15.26 -4.03
CA ARG A 78 4.76 -15.72 -3.78
C ARG A 78 3.74 -14.94 -4.60
N PHE A 79 3.88 -13.62 -4.67
CA PHE A 79 3.08 -12.77 -5.54
C PHE A 79 3.07 -13.27 -7.00
N ARG A 80 4.25 -13.52 -7.58
CA ARG A 80 4.37 -14.03 -8.96
C ARG A 80 3.64 -15.35 -9.17
N ARG A 81 3.61 -16.25 -8.17
CA ARG A 81 2.87 -17.52 -8.25
C ARG A 81 1.36 -17.30 -8.23
N VAL A 82 0.87 -16.36 -7.41
CA VAL A 82 -0.56 -16.03 -7.32
C VAL A 82 -1.07 -15.48 -8.65
N PHE A 83 -0.31 -14.57 -9.27
CA PHE A 83 -0.73 -13.84 -10.47
C PHE A 83 -0.10 -14.36 -11.78
N ALA A 84 0.48 -15.57 -11.79
CA ALA A 84 1.22 -16.10 -12.93
C ALA A 84 0.46 -16.11 -14.27
N LYS A 85 -0.88 -16.11 -14.23
CA LYS A 85 -1.76 -16.13 -15.42
C LYS A 85 -2.59 -14.85 -15.59
N GLU A 86 -2.41 -13.85 -14.71
CA GLU A 86 -3.19 -12.62 -14.74
C GLU A 86 -2.41 -11.51 -15.47
N ARG A 87 -2.89 -11.14 -16.66
CA ARG A 87 -2.22 -10.17 -17.54
C ARG A 87 -2.39 -8.70 -17.08
N ARG A 88 -3.38 -8.43 -16.23
CA ARG A 88 -3.63 -7.08 -15.71
C ARG A 88 -2.72 -6.72 -14.54
N VAL A 89 -1.93 -7.66 -14.04
CA VAL A 89 -1.05 -7.45 -12.87
C VAL A 89 0.40 -7.51 -13.31
N THR A 90 1.16 -6.48 -12.93
CA THR A 90 2.61 -6.39 -13.11
C THR A 90 3.27 -6.23 -11.76
N LEU A 91 4.38 -6.91 -11.50
CA LEU A 91 5.18 -6.75 -10.28
C LEU A 91 6.58 -6.27 -10.63
N HIS A 92 6.97 -5.15 -10.00
CA HIS A 92 8.36 -4.69 -9.94
C HIS A 92 8.97 -5.14 -8.62
N HIS A 93 10.11 -5.82 -8.69
CA HIS A 93 10.85 -6.29 -7.51
C HIS A 93 11.77 -5.17 -7.03
N ALA A 94 11.20 -4.19 -6.37
CA ALA A 94 11.85 -2.97 -5.89
C ALA A 94 10.98 -2.29 -4.82
N ALA A 95 11.59 -1.42 -4.04
CA ALA A 95 10.90 -0.44 -3.22
C ALA A 95 10.83 0.91 -3.95
N LEU A 96 9.82 1.71 -3.61
CA LEU A 96 9.71 3.08 -4.05
C LEU A 96 10.64 3.96 -3.17
N GLY A 97 11.48 4.77 -3.81
CA GLY A 97 12.41 5.66 -3.14
C GLY A 97 12.79 6.83 -4.05
N PRO A 98 13.36 7.93 -3.50
CA PRO A 98 13.59 9.17 -4.25
C PRO A 98 14.63 9.01 -5.37
N GLU A 99 15.55 8.06 -5.24
CA GLU A 99 16.66 7.86 -6.16
C GLU A 99 16.77 6.41 -6.62
N THR A 100 17.23 6.23 -7.86
CA THR A 100 17.60 4.92 -8.39
C THR A 100 18.85 4.40 -7.70
N GLY A 101 18.76 3.21 -7.10
CA GLY A 101 19.89 2.63 -6.38
C GLY A 101 19.51 1.42 -5.55
N GLN A 102 20.14 1.33 -4.39
CA GLN A 102 19.93 0.31 -3.39
C GLN A 102 19.77 0.95 -2.01
N SER A 103 18.91 0.36 -1.19
CA SER A 103 18.69 0.77 0.19
C SER A 103 18.67 -0.44 1.11
N THR A 104 18.89 -0.19 2.39
CA THR A 104 18.75 -1.20 3.42
C THR A 104 17.27 -1.37 3.79
N MET A 105 16.78 -2.60 3.72
CA MET A 105 15.46 -3.00 4.20
C MET A 105 15.60 -3.67 5.55
N HIS A 106 14.93 -3.15 6.56
CA HIS A 106 14.84 -3.71 7.90
C HIS A 106 13.74 -4.77 7.92
N VAL A 107 14.13 -6.03 7.91
CA VAL A 107 13.19 -7.14 7.79
C VAL A 107 12.67 -7.55 9.14
N SER A 108 11.36 -7.47 9.30
CA SER A 108 10.63 -7.89 10.48
C SER A 108 10.46 -9.41 10.53
N GLY A 109 10.24 -9.95 11.73
CA GLY A 109 9.82 -11.34 11.91
C GLY A 109 8.49 -11.67 11.22
N HIS A 110 7.64 -10.67 11.03
CA HIS A 110 6.49 -10.70 10.12
C HIS A 110 6.82 -9.82 8.92
N ASP A 111 7.01 -10.40 7.75
CA ASP A 111 7.51 -9.71 6.56
C ASP A 111 6.63 -8.54 6.06
N ASP A 112 5.34 -8.53 6.41
CA ASP A 112 4.40 -7.45 6.17
C ASP A 112 4.60 -6.21 7.07
N SER A 113 5.50 -6.29 8.04
CA SER A 113 5.90 -5.18 8.92
C SER A 113 7.36 -4.76 8.68
N SER A 114 7.92 -5.09 7.52
CA SER A 114 9.28 -4.69 7.13
C SER A 114 9.29 -3.30 6.51
N SER A 115 10.36 -2.52 6.72
CA SER A 115 10.44 -1.11 6.33
C SER A 115 11.84 -0.73 5.80
N LEU A 116 11.91 0.35 5.03
CA LEU A 116 13.17 1.05 4.74
C LEU A 116 13.65 1.90 5.93
N LEU A 117 12.81 2.08 6.94
CA LEU A 117 13.19 2.69 8.22
C LEU A 117 13.49 1.63 9.26
N PRO A 118 14.41 1.89 10.23
CA PRO A 118 14.67 0.97 11.33
C PRO A 118 13.41 0.74 12.17
N ILE A 119 13.20 -0.50 12.61
CA ILE A 119 12.03 -0.88 13.41
C ILE A 119 12.27 -0.51 14.87
N THR A 120 11.38 0.28 15.48
CA THR A 120 11.51 0.66 16.89
C THR A 120 11.16 -0.48 17.86
N ALA A 121 11.64 -0.38 19.09
CA ALA A 121 11.20 -1.29 20.16
C ALA A 121 9.68 -1.18 20.43
N THR A 122 9.08 -0.01 20.22
CA THR A 122 7.64 0.23 20.35
C THR A 122 6.83 -0.66 19.42
N GLN A 123 7.26 -0.82 18.16
CA GLN A 123 6.62 -1.70 17.19
C GLN A 123 6.55 -3.14 17.73
N GLY A 124 7.68 -3.70 18.19
CA GLY A 124 7.71 -5.06 18.73
C GLY A 124 6.92 -5.27 20.03
N GLN A 125 6.77 -4.20 20.84
CA GLN A 125 5.96 -4.26 22.07
C GLN A 125 4.46 -4.24 21.78
N LEU A 126 4.03 -3.48 20.79
CA LEU A 126 2.62 -3.36 20.41
C LEU A 126 2.17 -4.49 19.49
N PHE A 127 3.02 -4.88 18.56
CA PHE A 127 2.75 -5.92 17.57
C PHE A 127 3.74 -7.08 17.74
N ARG A 128 3.33 -8.07 18.50
CA ARG A 128 4.20 -9.19 18.86
C ARG A 128 4.75 -9.92 17.63
N GLY A 129 6.07 -10.09 17.58
CA GLY A 129 6.73 -10.80 16.49
C GLY A 129 7.20 -9.91 15.34
N THR A 130 7.02 -8.58 15.44
CA THR A 130 7.44 -7.61 14.43
C THR A 130 8.78 -6.94 14.71
N ASN A 131 9.60 -7.51 15.62
CA ASN A 131 10.98 -7.04 15.81
C ASN A 131 11.80 -7.27 14.54
N GLU A 132 12.79 -6.42 14.31
CA GLU A 132 13.78 -6.66 13.26
C GLU A 132 14.53 -7.98 13.51
N VAL A 133 14.65 -8.80 12.48
CA VAL A 133 15.35 -10.09 12.54
C VAL A 133 16.60 -10.10 11.65
N ARG A 134 16.66 -9.24 10.63
CA ARG A 134 17.81 -9.06 9.74
C ARG A 134 17.62 -7.81 8.89
N THR A 135 18.66 -7.44 8.14
CA THR A 135 18.58 -6.48 7.06
C THR A 135 18.80 -7.14 5.70
N GLU A 136 18.21 -6.58 4.64
CA GLU A 136 18.44 -7.00 3.26
C GLU A 136 18.72 -5.74 2.40
N THR A 137 19.61 -5.87 1.41
CA THR A 137 19.79 -4.82 0.41
C THR A 137 18.73 -5.00 -0.67
N VAL A 138 17.95 -3.96 -0.93
CA VAL A 138 16.88 -3.98 -1.94
C VAL A 138 17.07 -2.87 -2.96
N ARG A 139 16.60 -3.10 -4.20
CA ARG A 139 16.56 -2.07 -5.24
C ARG A 139 15.54 -1.00 -4.87
N THR A 140 15.89 0.27 -5.10
CA THR A 140 15.00 1.43 -4.97
C THR A 140 15.01 2.26 -6.26
N GLY A 141 13.97 3.07 -6.43
CA GLY A 141 13.87 4.05 -7.50
C GLY A 141 12.60 4.88 -7.44
N PRO A 142 12.54 6.03 -8.13
CA PRO A 142 11.33 6.83 -8.26
C PRO A 142 10.26 6.09 -9.08
N LEU A 143 9.00 6.47 -8.91
CA LEU A 143 7.88 5.81 -9.60
C LEU A 143 8.03 5.84 -11.12
N SER A 144 8.61 6.91 -11.67
CA SER A 144 8.87 7.07 -13.11
C SER A 144 9.82 6.02 -13.70
N GLU A 145 10.62 5.34 -12.88
CA GLU A 145 11.46 4.23 -13.35
C GLU A 145 10.65 2.94 -13.58
N PHE A 146 9.53 2.78 -12.90
CA PHE A 146 8.70 1.58 -12.92
C PHE A 146 7.43 1.74 -13.76
N LEU A 147 7.01 2.98 -14.01
CA LEU A 147 5.73 3.28 -14.65
C LEU A 147 5.84 4.57 -15.48
N ASP A 148 5.53 4.45 -16.76
CA ASP A 148 5.35 5.62 -17.61
C ASP A 148 4.02 6.32 -17.27
N GLY A 149 4.05 7.63 -17.08
CA GLY A 149 2.86 8.45 -16.77
C GLY A 149 1.76 8.35 -17.81
N SER A 150 2.10 8.10 -19.09
CA SER A 150 1.13 7.87 -20.16
C SER A 150 0.37 6.56 -20.02
N SER A 151 0.90 5.62 -19.24
CA SER A 151 0.27 4.32 -18.97
C SER A 151 -0.68 4.34 -17.76
N ILE A 152 -0.77 5.46 -17.05
CA ILE A 152 -1.71 5.64 -15.93
C ILE A 152 -3.04 6.13 -16.50
N GLU A 153 -3.99 5.20 -16.68
CA GLU A 153 -5.36 5.52 -17.06
C GLU A 153 -6.15 5.98 -15.83
N GLU A 154 -6.80 7.13 -15.94
CA GLU A 154 -7.64 7.68 -14.87
C GLU A 154 -9.09 7.15 -14.92
N PRO A 155 -9.77 7.06 -13.77
CA PRO A 155 -9.31 7.38 -12.42
C PRO A 155 -8.31 6.34 -11.90
N ALA A 156 -7.22 6.80 -11.28
CA ALA A 156 -6.17 5.97 -10.74
C ALA A 156 -6.08 6.07 -9.20
N LEU A 157 -5.69 4.97 -8.56
CA LEU A 157 -5.43 4.87 -7.13
C LEU A 157 -3.95 4.55 -6.90
N LEU A 158 -3.30 5.32 -6.04
CA LEU A 158 -2.01 4.98 -5.41
C LEU A 158 -2.29 4.43 -4.01
N LYS A 159 -1.92 3.17 -3.74
CA LYS A 159 -1.98 2.56 -2.41
C LYS A 159 -0.56 2.43 -1.88
N LEU A 160 -0.33 2.91 -0.68
CA LEU A 160 0.93 2.85 0.05
C LEU A 160 0.73 2.07 1.36
N ASP A 161 1.53 1.05 1.56
CA ASP A 161 1.65 0.28 2.78
C ASP A 161 3.13 -0.11 2.91
N VAL A 162 3.91 0.87 3.32
CA VAL A 162 5.37 0.81 3.32
C VAL A 162 5.96 1.00 4.72
N GLN A 163 5.09 0.82 5.69
CA GLN A 163 5.44 0.65 7.08
C GLN A 163 6.30 1.81 7.61
N GLY A 164 5.70 3.02 7.62
CA GLY A 164 6.31 4.25 8.11
C GLY A 164 7.03 5.08 7.03
N TYR A 165 7.26 4.52 5.83
CA TYR A 165 7.96 5.20 4.74
C TYR A 165 7.01 5.92 3.75
N GLU A 166 5.74 6.13 4.12
CA GLU A 166 4.67 6.63 3.25
C GLU A 166 4.99 8.00 2.66
N LEU A 167 5.51 8.94 3.44
CA LEU A 167 5.84 10.28 2.96
C LEU A 167 6.97 10.25 1.94
N GLU A 168 8.01 9.47 2.17
CA GLU A 168 9.13 9.35 1.25
C GLU A 168 8.70 8.64 -0.05
N ALA A 169 7.82 7.64 0.05
CA ALA A 169 7.21 6.99 -1.10
C ALA A 169 6.33 7.96 -1.91
N LEU A 170 5.56 8.83 -1.25
CA LEU A 170 4.81 9.90 -1.92
C LEU A 170 5.73 10.89 -2.64
N ARG A 171 6.84 11.30 -2.00
CA ARG A 171 7.86 12.17 -2.63
C ARG A 171 8.48 11.52 -3.86
N ALA A 172 8.73 10.22 -3.77
CA ALA A 172 9.28 9.43 -4.88
C ALA A 172 8.33 9.26 -6.07
N CYS A 173 7.04 9.59 -5.92
CA CYS A 173 6.11 9.67 -7.05
C CYS A 173 6.39 10.87 -7.96
N GLY A 174 7.02 11.95 -7.44
CA GLY A 174 7.30 13.17 -8.21
C GLY A 174 6.04 13.71 -8.88
N GLU A 175 6.17 14.15 -10.13
CA GLU A 175 5.04 14.68 -10.92
C GLU A 175 3.96 13.63 -11.21
N LEU A 176 4.29 12.34 -11.15
CA LEU A 176 3.30 11.27 -11.36
C LEU A 176 2.23 11.23 -10.26
N LEU A 177 2.49 11.82 -9.09
CA LEU A 177 1.49 11.92 -8.04
C LEU A 177 0.21 12.60 -8.55
N ASP A 178 0.36 13.57 -9.43
CA ASP A 178 -0.75 14.31 -10.05
C ASP A 178 -1.65 13.46 -10.98
N LYS A 179 -1.27 12.25 -11.32
CA LYS A 179 -2.09 11.31 -12.10
C LYS A 179 -3.07 10.50 -11.26
N PHE A 180 -2.91 10.53 -9.95
CA PHE A 180 -3.77 9.74 -9.06
C PHE A 180 -4.95 10.57 -8.57
N ALA A 181 -6.17 10.12 -8.89
CA ALA A 181 -7.40 10.69 -8.34
C ALA A 181 -7.58 10.37 -6.85
N TYR A 182 -6.96 9.27 -6.41
CA TYR A 182 -7.04 8.79 -5.05
C TYR A 182 -5.66 8.33 -4.54
N VAL A 183 -5.39 8.60 -3.27
CA VAL A 183 -4.26 8.05 -2.51
C VAL A 183 -4.83 7.31 -1.30
N CYS A 184 -4.40 6.06 -1.09
CA CYS A 184 -4.69 5.29 0.11
C CYS A 184 -3.37 5.00 0.82
N ALA A 185 -3.21 5.48 2.05
CA ALA A 185 -1.99 5.32 2.82
C ALA A 185 -2.29 4.96 4.27
N GLU A 186 -1.41 4.18 4.89
CA GLU A 186 -1.47 3.94 6.32
C GLU A 186 -0.89 5.14 7.08
N GLY A 187 -1.62 5.68 8.04
CA GLY A 187 -1.15 6.76 8.91
C GLY A 187 -0.98 6.28 10.35
N SER A 188 0.19 6.50 10.91
CA SER A 188 0.50 6.18 12.31
C SER A 188 0.39 7.42 13.20
N PHE A 189 -0.17 7.26 14.40
CA PHE A 189 -0.29 8.32 15.41
C PHE A 189 0.84 8.28 16.44
N ILE A 190 1.68 7.26 16.37
CA ILE A 190 2.88 7.10 17.22
C ILE A 190 4.02 6.58 16.33
N GLU A 191 5.25 6.82 16.76
CA GLU A 191 6.44 6.37 16.04
C GLU A 191 6.65 4.85 16.25
N LEU A 192 6.51 4.10 15.16
CA LEU A 192 6.72 2.65 15.08
C LEU A 192 8.00 2.31 14.34
N TYR A 193 8.45 3.19 13.48
CA TYR A 193 9.70 3.13 12.71
C TYR A 193 10.47 4.43 12.91
N GLU A 194 11.78 4.36 13.06
CA GLU A 194 12.61 5.52 13.38
C GLU A 194 12.52 6.62 12.32
N GLY A 195 12.10 7.82 12.73
CA GLY A 195 11.94 8.97 11.85
C GLY A 195 10.71 8.93 10.94
N GLN A 196 9.77 7.99 11.15
CA GLN A 196 8.54 7.97 10.37
C GLN A 196 7.71 9.25 10.56
N VAL A 197 7.07 9.68 9.49
CA VAL A 197 6.12 10.80 9.54
C VAL A 197 4.80 10.33 10.15
N LEU A 198 4.25 11.13 11.07
CA LEU A 198 2.97 10.81 11.71
C LEU A 198 1.78 11.23 10.83
N ALA A 199 0.61 10.71 11.18
CA ALA A 199 -0.63 10.87 10.42
C ALA A 199 -0.99 12.34 10.13
N ASP A 200 -0.84 13.24 11.12
CA ASP A 200 -1.20 14.65 10.95
C ASP A 200 -0.29 15.35 9.93
N ASP A 201 1.00 15.06 9.93
CA ASP A 201 1.96 15.63 8.97
C ASP A 201 1.75 15.03 7.57
N LEU A 202 1.42 13.74 7.46
CA LEU A 202 1.05 13.11 6.21
C LEU A 202 -0.19 13.76 5.60
N VAL A 203 -1.22 13.99 6.42
CA VAL A 203 -2.46 14.69 6.01
C VAL A 203 -2.16 16.11 5.55
N ALA A 204 -1.35 16.86 6.32
CA ALA A 204 -0.96 18.23 5.97
C ALA A 204 -0.22 18.28 4.63
N TRP A 205 0.76 17.38 4.43
CA TRP A 205 1.56 17.30 3.20
C TRP A 205 0.71 16.98 1.95
N LEU A 206 -0.25 16.06 2.06
CA LEU A 206 -1.18 15.72 0.97
C LEU A 206 -2.15 16.86 0.69
N ARG A 207 -2.62 17.56 1.73
CA ARG A 207 -3.51 18.73 1.58
C ARG A 207 -2.85 19.86 0.81
N GLU A 208 -1.58 20.16 1.07
CA GLU A 208 -0.80 21.15 0.30
C GLU A 208 -0.71 20.81 -1.19
N ARG A 209 -0.85 19.54 -1.53
CA ARG A 209 -0.83 19.01 -2.91
C ARG A 209 -2.20 18.83 -3.53
N GLY A 210 -3.24 19.34 -2.84
CA GLY A 210 -4.62 19.33 -3.34
C GLY A 210 -5.35 18.01 -3.14
N TYR A 211 -4.94 17.21 -2.15
CA TYR A 211 -5.69 16.04 -1.71
C TYR A 211 -6.45 16.34 -0.42
N GLU A 212 -7.65 15.85 -0.30
CA GLU A 212 -8.48 15.94 0.88
C GLU A 212 -8.69 14.57 1.50
N LEU A 213 -8.60 14.47 2.83
CA LEU A 213 -8.92 13.23 3.54
C LEU A 213 -10.42 12.95 3.38
N ALA A 214 -10.74 11.95 2.58
CA ALA A 214 -12.10 11.54 2.31
C ALA A 214 -12.63 10.54 3.36
N ARG A 215 -11.75 9.65 3.88
CA ARG A 215 -12.13 8.63 4.85
C ARG A 215 -10.93 8.12 5.64
N SER A 216 -11.15 7.79 6.92
CA SER A 216 -10.27 6.94 7.72
C SER A 216 -11.00 5.66 8.11
N TYR A 217 -10.32 4.52 8.06
CA TYR A 217 -10.89 3.21 8.36
C TYR A 217 -9.81 2.21 8.83
N GLY A 218 -10.21 1.03 9.26
CA GLY A 218 -9.26 -0.01 9.65
C GLY A 218 -8.42 0.31 10.90
N ALA A 219 -8.89 1.24 11.75
CA ALA A 219 -8.11 1.69 12.90
C ALA A 219 -7.68 0.53 13.80
N LEU A 220 -6.38 0.51 14.11
CA LEU A 220 -5.77 -0.33 15.12
C LEU A 220 -5.56 0.48 16.40
N SER A 221 -5.95 -0.09 17.54
CA SER A 221 -5.85 0.57 18.83
C SER A 221 -5.08 -0.27 19.83
N ASP A 222 -4.42 0.39 20.79
CA ASP A 222 -3.78 -0.27 21.91
C ASP A 222 -4.83 -0.81 22.91
N LYS A 223 -4.34 -1.48 23.97
CA LYS A 223 -5.18 -2.03 25.05
C LYS A 223 -5.93 -0.96 25.85
N HIS A 224 -5.58 0.32 25.70
CA HIS A 224 -6.21 1.46 26.35
C HIS A 224 -7.20 2.18 25.42
N GLY A 225 -7.38 1.69 24.17
CA GLY A 225 -8.29 2.29 23.19
C GLY A 225 -7.70 3.47 22.42
N ARG A 226 -6.40 3.77 22.54
CA ARG A 226 -5.76 4.82 21.74
C ARG A 226 -5.46 4.26 20.36
N THR A 227 -5.87 4.98 19.33
CA THR A 227 -5.56 4.62 17.95
C THR A 227 -4.05 4.72 17.72
N ILE A 228 -3.47 3.67 17.15
CA ILE A 228 -2.06 3.56 16.80
C ILE A 228 -1.87 3.85 15.32
N GLN A 229 -2.66 3.20 14.48
CA GLN A 229 -2.62 3.30 13.01
C GLN A 229 -4.02 3.29 12.43
N THR A 230 -4.17 3.84 11.24
CA THR A 230 -5.41 3.78 10.46
C THR A 230 -5.11 3.87 8.96
N ASP A 231 -5.89 3.20 8.15
CA ASP A 231 -5.91 3.44 6.71
C ASP A 231 -6.61 4.77 6.42
N MET A 232 -6.05 5.57 5.54
CA MET A 232 -6.55 6.87 5.12
C MET A 232 -6.74 6.90 3.61
N LEU A 233 -7.96 7.21 3.18
CA LEU A 233 -8.28 7.46 1.78
C LEU A 233 -8.33 8.96 1.54
N PHE A 234 -7.52 9.43 0.61
CA PHE A 234 -7.52 10.81 0.14
C PHE A 234 -8.09 10.87 -1.27
N LYS A 235 -8.82 11.93 -1.56
CA LYS A 235 -9.34 12.26 -2.89
C LYS A 235 -8.73 13.57 -3.37
N ARG A 236 -8.32 13.64 -4.61
CA ARG A 236 -7.86 14.88 -5.23
C ARG A 236 -9.01 15.87 -5.37
N SER A 237 -8.79 17.13 -4.97
CA SER A 237 -9.77 18.21 -5.05
C SER A 237 -10.11 18.52 -6.52
N GLU A 238 -11.39 18.79 -6.78
CA GLU A 238 -11.92 19.02 -8.16
C GLU A 238 -11.34 20.27 -8.83
N ASP A 239 -10.94 21.27 -8.06
CA ASP A 239 -10.36 22.50 -8.57
C ASP A 239 -9.02 22.29 -9.32
N ARG A 240 -8.21 21.30 -8.91
CA ARG A 240 -6.98 20.92 -9.63
C ARG A 240 -7.21 19.99 -10.82
N GLN A 241 -8.29 19.22 -10.84
CA GLN A 241 -8.65 18.38 -12.00
C GLN A 241 -8.96 19.19 -13.25
N ARG A 242 -9.46 20.42 -13.10
CA ARG A 242 -9.79 21.32 -14.23
C ARG A 242 -8.58 22.08 -14.80
N GLY A 243 -7.47 22.19 -14.04
CA GLY A 243 -6.26 22.92 -14.44
C GLY A 243 -5.30 22.14 -15.34
N THR A 244 -5.45 20.83 -15.47
CA THR A 244 -4.59 19.96 -16.29
C THR A 244 -5.15 19.64 -17.68
N SER A 245 -6.32 20.21 -18.02
CA SER A 245 -7.01 20.00 -19.32
C SER A 245 -6.97 21.22 -20.24
N GLN A 246 -5.98 22.14 -20.07
CA GLN A 246 -5.75 23.28 -20.98
C GLN A 246 -4.40 23.16 -21.68
#